data_5b28d0073abf149528cd859ef83d0fc9
#
_entry.id   5b28d0073abf149528cd859ef83d0fc9
#
_cell.length_a   1.000
_cell.length_b   1.000
_cell.length_c   1.000
_cell.angle_alpha   90.00
_cell.angle_beta   90.00
_cell.angle_gamma   90.00
#
_symmetry.space_group_name_H-M   'P 1'
#
loop_
_entity.id
_entity.type
_entity.pdbx_description
1 polymer ?
#
loop_
_entity_poly.entity_id
_entity_poly.type
_entity_poly.pdbx_seq_one_letter_code
_entity_poly.pdbx_strand_id
1 'polypeptide(L)'
;MLFVPVVSSSGKPLMPCHPARARELIRKGKAIRQFDRGLFFIRLTARSDGVTQDVVVGIDPGSKKEGITVKSEAHTYLNIQADAVTHVKEAKADQAASRRARRFRKTPYRQPRANRTRGGLPPSTKARWQWKLRLLNWLRRLFPISQVVVEDIKAQTQGKPRWDTAFSPLEVGKQWFYDEVRKLVSLDTFEGYETKQMRDTLGLKKTKKKMADVFEAHCVDSWVLANAIVGGHAQPDNTRLLCVSPLQIHRRELHRRQPGVGGVRSPYGGTRSLGFKRGSTVRHPKYGIAYVGGASEGRISLHRVEDGKRLCQNTKPSDVQFLAYSTWRARLLPVPEGRGFRREEIR
;
A
#
# COMPACT_ATOMS: atom_id res chain seq x y z
N MET A 1 6.58 -4.20 -19.55
CA MET A 1 6.15 -2.86 -20.04
C MET A 1 5.18 -2.27 -19.02
N LEU A 2 5.02 -0.96 -18.90
CA LEU A 2 4.11 -0.36 -17.94
C LEU A 2 2.83 0.04 -18.64
N PHE A 3 1.70 -0.57 -18.26
CA PHE A 3 0.39 -0.17 -18.75
C PHE A 3 -0.12 1.05 -17.98
N VAL A 4 -0.91 1.87 -18.66
CA VAL A 4 -1.52 3.07 -18.08
C VAL A 4 -2.97 2.75 -17.73
N PRO A 5 -3.38 2.83 -16.46
CA PRO A 5 -4.77 2.70 -16.07
C PRO A 5 -5.64 3.75 -16.76
N VAL A 6 -6.83 3.35 -17.15
CA VAL A 6 -7.79 4.20 -17.83
C VAL A 6 -9.08 4.25 -17.01
N VAL A 7 -9.57 5.46 -16.78
CA VAL A 7 -10.85 5.68 -16.08
C VAL A 7 -11.78 6.44 -17.03
N SER A 8 -13.04 6.05 -17.07
CA SER A 8 -14.06 6.69 -17.89
C SER A 8 -14.38 8.11 -17.44
N SER A 9 -15.15 8.84 -18.20
CA SER A 9 -15.64 10.17 -17.82
C SER A 9 -16.53 10.13 -16.56
N SER A 10 -17.25 9.03 -16.35
CA SER A 10 -18.07 8.78 -15.15
C SER A 10 -17.28 8.33 -13.91
N GLY A 11 -15.97 8.05 -14.04
CA GLY A 11 -15.13 7.55 -12.95
C GLY A 11 -15.05 6.02 -12.85
N LYS A 12 -15.63 5.26 -13.78
CA LYS A 12 -15.57 3.80 -13.83
C LYS A 12 -14.20 3.35 -14.39
N PRO A 13 -13.48 2.41 -13.77
CA PRO A 13 -12.24 1.88 -14.31
C PRO A 13 -12.50 1.07 -15.58
N LEU A 14 -11.64 1.23 -16.57
CA LEU A 14 -11.63 0.55 -17.85
C LEU A 14 -10.35 -0.26 -18.02
N MET A 15 -10.25 -1.02 -19.12
CA MET A 15 -9.02 -1.76 -19.41
C MET A 15 -7.84 -0.80 -19.56
N PRO A 16 -6.70 -1.11 -18.93
CA PRO A 16 -5.48 -0.35 -19.08
C PRO A 16 -5.01 -0.33 -20.54
N CYS A 17 -4.34 0.72 -20.94
CA CYS A 17 -3.84 0.85 -22.31
C CYS A 17 -2.31 0.98 -22.35
N HIS A 18 -1.76 0.70 -23.52
CA HIS A 18 -0.34 0.95 -23.78
C HIS A 18 0.00 2.46 -23.63
N PRO A 19 1.19 2.82 -23.12
CA PRO A 19 1.58 4.22 -22.92
C PRO A 19 1.53 5.08 -24.20
N ALA A 20 1.79 4.50 -25.36
CA ALA A 20 1.65 5.22 -26.64
C ALA A 20 0.19 5.63 -26.89
N ARG A 21 -0.76 4.74 -26.61
CA ARG A 21 -2.19 5.03 -26.74
C ARG A 21 -2.64 6.10 -25.75
N ALA A 22 -2.14 6.05 -24.51
CA ALA A 22 -2.42 7.08 -23.53
C ALA A 22 -1.92 8.47 -23.99
N ARG A 23 -0.70 8.56 -24.55
CA ARG A 23 -0.17 9.81 -25.11
C ARG A 23 -1.00 10.33 -26.29
N GLU A 24 -1.42 9.43 -27.17
CA GLU A 24 -2.29 9.78 -28.29
C GLU A 24 -3.64 10.35 -27.83
N LEU A 25 -4.30 9.69 -26.87
CA LEU A 25 -5.58 10.15 -26.33
C LEU A 25 -5.45 11.53 -25.68
N ILE A 26 -4.36 11.76 -24.94
CA ILE A 26 -4.08 13.06 -24.33
C ILE A 26 -3.84 14.14 -25.39
N ARG A 27 -3.02 13.83 -26.41
CA ARG A 27 -2.73 14.76 -27.51
C ARG A 27 -3.99 15.17 -28.29
N LYS A 28 -4.92 14.20 -28.48
CA LYS A 28 -6.21 14.44 -29.15
C LYS A 28 -7.28 15.08 -28.25
N GLY A 29 -6.96 15.48 -27.00
CA GLY A 29 -7.92 16.01 -26.05
C GLY A 29 -8.99 15.02 -25.56
N LYS A 30 -8.85 13.72 -25.89
CA LYS A 30 -9.80 12.66 -25.52
C LYS A 30 -9.56 12.10 -24.12
N ALA A 31 -8.48 12.49 -23.45
CA ALA A 31 -8.15 12.08 -22.08
C ALA A 31 -7.40 13.19 -21.33
N ILE A 32 -7.57 13.21 -20.02
CA ILE A 32 -6.90 14.12 -19.10
C ILE A 32 -5.89 13.31 -18.27
N ARG A 33 -4.71 13.89 -18.03
CA ARG A 33 -3.68 13.31 -17.15
C ARG A 33 -4.12 13.41 -15.71
N GLN A 34 -4.02 12.31 -14.97
CA GLN A 34 -4.29 12.30 -13.54
C GLN A 34 -3.25 11.46 -12.79
N PHE A 35 -3.15 11.71 -11.48
CA PHE A 35 -2.32 10.94 -10.57
C PHE A 35 -3.11 10.59 -9.33
N ASP A 36 -3.07 9.33 -8.93
CA ASP A 36 -3.59 8.91 -7.63
C ASP A 36 -2.49 8.17 -6.87
N ARG A 37 -2.06 8.77 -5.75
CA ARG A 37 -1.10 8.21 -4.80
C ARG A 37 0.21 7.69 -5.41
N GLY A 38 0.72 8.43 -6.39
CA GLY A 38 1.98 8.12 -7.06
C GLY A 38 1.84 7.29 -8.33
N LEU A 39 0.64 6.83 -8.68
CA LEU A 39 0.40 6.14 -9.95
C LEU A 39 -0.25 7.11 -10.95
N PHE A 40 0.35 7.19 -12.13
CA PHE A 40 -0.19 7.92 -13.27
C PHE A 40 -1.33 7.13 -13.92
N PHE A 41 -2.41 7.80 -14.28
CA PHE A 41 -3.53 7.24 -15.04
C PHE A 41 -4.15 8.31 -15.93
N ILE A 42 -4.99 7.91 -16.85
CA ILE A 42 -5.75 8.84 -17.69
C ILE A 42 -7.25 8.70 -17.44
N ARG A 43 -7.95 9.84 -17.47
CA ARG A 43 -9.40 9.88 -17.44
C ARG A 43 -9.92 10.32 -18.81
N LEU A 44 -10.80 9.53 -19.40
CA LEU A 44 -11.43 9.84 -20.67
C LEU A 44 -12.41 11.02 -20.52
N THR A 45 -12.54 11.84 -21.56
CA THR A 45 -13.40 13.03 -21.51
C THR A 45 -14.84 12.74 -21.92
N ALA A 46 -15.04 11.87 -22.92
CA ALA A 46 -16.35 11.61 -23.51
C ALA A 46 -16.92 10.21 -23.18
N ARG A 47 -16.06 9.18 -23.10
CA ARG A 47 -16.51 7.79 -22.92
C ARG A 47 -16.87 7.49 -21.47
N SER A 48 -18.13 7.13 -21.21
CA SER A 48 -18.64 6.85 -19.86
C SER A 48 -18.51 5.38 -19.43
N ASP A 49 -18.43 4.43 -20.38
CA ASP A 49 -18.36 2.99 -20.12
C ASP A 49 -17.57 2.24 -21.19
N GLY A 50 -17.33 0.93 -20.99
CA GLY A 50 -16.68 0.05 -21.95
C GLY A 50 -16.67 -1.40 -21.49
N VAL A 51 -16.57 -2.31 -22.45
CA VAL A 51 -16.38 -3.74 -22.20
C VAL A 51 -15.01 -3.96 -21.57
N THR A 52 -14.93 -4.80 -20.56
CA THR A 52 -13.70 -5.17 -19.86
C THR A 52 -13.52 -6.68 -19.85
N GLN A 53 -12.27 -7.12 -19.92
CA GLN A 53 -11.89 -8.51 -19.65
C GLN A 53 -11.88 -8.73 -18.12
N ASP A 54 -11.83 -9.99 -17.72
CA ASP A 54 -11.58 -10.33 -16.33
C ASP A 54 -10.19 -9.87 -15.90
N VAL A 55 -10.15 -9.13 -14.81
CA VAL A 55 -8.93 -8.64 -14.18
C VAL A 55 -8.88 -9.16 -12.75
N VAL A 56 -7.87 -9.95 -12.47
CA VAL A 56 -7.67 -10.59 -11.17
C VAL A 56 -6.56 -9.93 -10.40
N VAL A 57 -6.76 -9.81 -9.08
CA VAL A 57 -5.73 -9.38 -8.14
C VAL A 57 -5.28 -10.56 -7.32
N GLY A 58 -4.02 -10.99 -7.51
CA GLY A 58 -3.37 -11.95 -6.64
C GLY A 58 -2.70 -11.26 -5.46
N ILE A 59 -2.82 -11.82 -4.26
CA ILE A 59 -2.24 -11.28 -3.02
C ILE A 59 -1.45 -12.39 -2.31
N ASP A 60 -0.13 -12.17 -2.12
CA ASP A 60 0.74 -12.93 -1.21
C ASP A 60 0.90 -12.14 0.10
N PRO A 61 0.15 -12.51 1.18
CA PRO A 61 0.18 -11.77 2.43
C PRO A 61 1.45 -12.09 3.23
N GLY A 62 2.37 -11.16 3.32
CA GLY A 62 3.59 -11.31 4.09
C GLY A 62 3.56 -10.63 5.47
N SER A 63 4.55 -10.99 6.33
CA SER A 63 4.69 -10.40 7.67
C SER A 63 5.42 -9.05 7.66
N LYS A 64 6.36 -8.84 6.73
CA LYS A 64 7.17 -7.62 6.56
C LYS A 64 6.95 -6.96 5.22
N LYS A 65 6.86 -7.75 4.16
CA LYS A 65 6.55 -7.31 2.80
C LYS A 65 5.46 -8.22 2.23
N GLU A 66 4.69 -7.70 1.31
CA GLU A 66 3.54 -8.35 0.69
C GLU A 66 3.62 -8.19 -0.83
N GLY A 67 3.23 -9.21 -1.57
CA GLY A 67 3.11 -9.15 -3.02
C GLY A 67 1.66 -8.95 -3.45
N ILE A 68 1.42 -8.05 -4.40
CA ILE A 68 0.11 -7.84 -5.01
C ILE A 68 0.31 -7.70 -6.51
N THR A 69 -0.38 -8.50 -7.30
CA THR A 69 -0.30 -8.45 -8.77
C THR A 69 -1.69 -8.22 -9.36
N VAL A 70 -1.78 -7.32 -10.33
CA VAL A 70 -2.99 -7.04 -11.12
C VAL A 70 -2.77 -7.57 -12.53
N LYS A 71 -3.57 -8.57 -12.92
CA LYS A 71 -3.39 -9.30 -14.19
C LYS A 71 -4.73 -9.60 -14.84
N SER A 72 -4.77 -9.61 -16.19
CA SER A 72 -5.78 -10.29 -17.00
C SER A 72 -5.13 -11.46 -17.76
N GLU A 73 -5.90 -12.19 -18.53
CA GLU A 73 -5.35 -13.19 -19.43
C GLU A 73 -4.27 -12.61 -20.35
N ALA A 74 -4.51 -11.41 -20.91
CA ALA A 74 -3.63 -10.79 -21.89
C ALA A 74 -2.34 -10.20 -21.29
N HIS A 75 -2.37 -9.63 -20.08
CA HIS A 75 -1.23 -8.87 -19.56
C HIS A 75 -1.18 -8.79 -18.03
N THR A 76 0.05 -8.67 -17.52
CA THR A 76 0.33 -8.21 -16.14
C THR A 76 0.44 -6.69 -16.12
N TYR A 77 -0.53 -6.02 -15.53
CA TYR A 77 -0.62 -4.56 -15.53
C TYR A 77 0.25 -3.91 -14.45
N LEU A 78 0.28 -4.50 -13.25
CA LEU A 78 0.96 -3.90 -12.11
C LEU A 78 1.40 -4.98 -11.10
N ASN A 79 2.64 -4.89 -10.65
CA ASN A 79 3.12 -5.64 -9.49
C ASN A 79 3.46 -4.64 -8.37
N ILE A 80 2.91 -4.87 -7.19
CA ILE A 80 3.15 -4.05 -6.01
C ILE A 80 3.86 -4.90 -4.97
N GLN A 81 5.01 -4.42 -4.51
CA GLN A 81 5.61 -4.90 -3.28
C GLN A 81 5.30 -3.88 -2.18
N ALA A 82 4.43 -4.27 -1.26
CA ALA A 82 3.99 -3.39 -0.18
C ALA A 82 4.70 -3.73 1.13
N ASP A 83 5.21 -2.71 1.82
CA ASP A 83 5.70 -2.88 3.19
C ASP A 83 4.53 -3.07 4.14
N ALA A 84 4.60 -4.06 5.03
CA ALA A 84 3.56 -4.31 6.01
C ALA A 84 3.54 -3.24 7.11
N VAL A 85 2.36 -2.99 7.69
CA VAL A 85 2.21 -2.08 8.84
C VAL A 85 2.73 -2.75 10.11
N THR A 86 3.95 -2.42 10.53
CA THR A 86 4.61 -3.02 11.71
C THR A 86 4.60 -2.11 12.95
N HIS A 87 4.61 -0.80 12.75
CA HIS A 87 4.75 0.21 13.82
C HIS A 87 3.65 0.21 14.89
N VAL A 88 2.47 -0.35 14.61
CA VAL A 88 1.35 -0.33 15.56
C VAL A 88 1.65 -1.17 16.79
N LYS A 89 2.42 -2.26 16.67
CA LYS A 89 2.84 -3.09 17.80
C LYS A 89 3.70 -2.30 18.78
N GLU A 90 4.71 -1.61 18.28
CA GLU A 90 5.62 -0.76 19.06
C GLU A 90 4.86 0.41 19.71
N ALA A 91 4.06 1.13 18.93
CA ALA A 91 3.24 2.22 19.45
C ALA A 91 2.29 1.80 20.59
N LYS A 92 1.79 0.56 20.56
CA LYS A 92 0.98 0.00 21.65
C LYS A 92 1.80 -0.36 22.88
N ALA A 93 3.01 -0.86 22.70
CA ALA A 93 3.95 -1.10 23.80
C ALA A 93 4.33 0.21 24.50
N ASP A 94 4.67 1.25 23.76
CA ASP A 94 4.98 2.59 24.28
C ASP A 94 3.81 3.20 25.04
N GLN A 95 2.59 3.06 24.51
CA GLN A 95 1.38 3.49 25.22
C GLN A 95 1.17 2.73 26.54
N ALA A 96 1.48 1.44 26.56
CA ALA A 96 1.40 0.63 27.77
C ALA A 96 2.46 1.04 28.79
N ALA A 97 3.70 1.29 28.37
CA ALA A 97 4.79 1.79 29.18
C ALA A 97 4.46 3.17 29.79
N SER A 98 3.96 4.09 28.96
CA SER A 98 3.51 5.42 29.42
C SER A 98 2.40 5.34 30.46
N ARG A 99 1.44 4.41 30.31
CA ARG A 99 0.37 4.20 31.30
C ARG A 99 0.91 3.63 32.60
N ARG A 100 1.88 2.70 32.57
CA ARG A 100 2.56 2.18 33.75
C ARG A 100 3.30 3.28 34.49
N ALA A 101 4.07 4.10 33.81
CA ALA A 101 4.80 5.21 34.39
C ALA A 101 3.89 6.24 35.05
N ARG A 102 2.71 6.51 34.51
CA ARG A 102 1.70 7.37 35.12
C ARG A 102 1.16 6.80 36.45
N ARG A 103 0.85 5.51 36.48
CA ARG A 103 0.37 4.82 37.68
C ARG A 103 1.43 4.83 38.78
N PHE A 104 2.67 4.56 38.42
CA PHE A 104 3.80 4.57 39.36
C PHE A 104 3.99 5.95 39.99
N ARG A 105 3.81 7.02 39.24
CA ARG A 105 3.91 8.41 39.72
C ARG A 105 2.67 8.91 40.50
N LYS A 106 1.74 8.04 40.84
CA LYS A 106 0.47 8.37 41.53
C LYS A 106 -0.32 9.51 40.87
N THR A 107 -0.14 9.74 39.57
CA THR A 107 -0.94 10.75 38.85
C THR A 107 -2.37 10.26 38.66
N PRO A 108 -3.37 11.14 38.71
CA PRO A 108 -4.77 10.78 38.49
C PRO A 108 -4.92 10.05 37.15
N TYR A 109 -5.63 8.94 37.14
CA TYR A 109 -5.90 8.15 35.95
C TYR A 109 -7.41 8.00 35.76
N ARG A 110 -7.77 7.74 34.50
CA ARG A 110 -9.17 7.51 34.16
C ARG A 110 -9.68 6.26 34.85
N GLN A 111 -10.92 6.34 35.33
CA GLN A 111 -11.64 5.21 35.92
C GLN A 111 -11.55 3.97 35.01
N PRO A 112 -11.45 2.74 35.56
CA PRO A 112 -11.53 1.53 34.80
C PRO A 112 -12.81 1.51 33.97
N ARG A 113 -12.69 1.31 32.67
CA ARG A 113 -13.87 1.15 31.82
C ARG A 113 -14.26 -0.33 31.82
N ALA A 114 -14.99 -0.76 32.80
CA ALA A 114 -15.44 -2.14 32.94
C ALA A 114 -16.36 -2.58 31.78
N ASN A 115 -17.09 -1.65 31.21
CA ASN A 115 -18.05 -1.90 30.11
C ASN A 115 -17.42 -1.93 28.70
N ARG A 116 -16.12 -2.14 28.58
CA ARG A 116 -15.52 -2.35 27.25
C ARG A 116 -15.99 -3.68 26.72
N THR A 117 -16.56 -3.65 25.49
CA THR A 117 -16.82 -4.85 24.72
C THR A 117 -15.53 -5.70 24.70
N ARG A 118 -15.63 -6.90 25.24
CA ARG A 118 -14.54 -7.88 25.20
C ARG A 118 -14.53 -8.51 23.81
N GLY A 119 -13.34 -8.73 23.27
CA GLY A 119 -13.15 -9.31 21.95
C GLY A 119 -12.77 -8.29 20.87
N GLY A 120 -12.71 -8.75 19.65
CA GLY A 120 -12.29 -7.99 18.47
C GLY A 120 -10.82 -8.14 18.13
N LEU A 121 -10.46 -7.71 16.92
CA LEU A 121 -9.11 -7.83 16.41
C LEU A 121 -8.12 -6.97 17.17
N PRO A 122 -6.94 -7.52 17.54
CA PRO A 122 -5.84 -6.72 18.06
C PRO A 122 -5.51 -5.58 17.09
N PRO A 123 -5.23 -4.35 17.60
CA PRO A 123 -5.00 -3.19 16.74
C PRO A 123 -3.90 -3.38 15.69
N SER A 124 -2.84 -4.12 16.01
CA SER A 124 -1.76 -4.42 15.06
C SER A 124 -2.22 -5.35 13.93
N THR A 125 -2.97 -6.39 14.27
CA THR A 125 -3.56 -7.31 13.29
C THR A 125 -4.55 -6.60 12.40
N LYS A 126 -5.48 -5.84 13.00
CA LYS A 126 -6.45 -5.03 12.26
C LYS A 126 -5.76 -4.05 11.29
N ALA A 127 -4.71 -3.38 11.74
CA ALA A 127 -3.98 -2.42 10.90
C ALA A 127 -3.32 -3.09 9.67
N ARG A 128 -2.79 -4.30 9.81
CA ARG A 128 -2.21 -5.08 8.70
C ARG A 128 -3.25 -5.46 7.65
N TRP A 129 -4.38 -6.00 8.08
CA TRP A 129 -5.45 -6.41 7.17
C TRP A 129 -6.16 -5.21 6.55
N GLN A 130 -6.40 -4.15 7.31
CA GLN A 130 -6.90 -2.87 6.78
C GLN A 130 -5.96 -2.25 5.75
N TRP A 131 -4.65 -2.48 5.86
CA TRP A 131 -3.69 -2.00 4.88
C TRP A 131 -3.88 -2.66 3.52
N LYS A 132 -4.00 -3.99 3.48
CA LYS A 132 -4.32 -4.75 2.26
C LYS A 132 -5.63 -4.30 1.63
N LEU A 133 -6.67 -4.17 2.45
CA LEU A 133 -7.99 -3.70 2.00
C LEU A 133 -7.92 -2.28 1.41
N ARG A 134 -7.09 -1.41 1.97
CA ARG A 134 -6.88 -0.05 1.43
C ARG A 134 -6.18 -0.07 0.08
N LEU A 135 -5.20 -0.93 -0.12
CA LEU A 135 -4.53 -1.11 -1.40
C LEU A 135 -5.50 -1.68 -2.44
N LEU A 136 -6.27 -2.71 -2.08
CA LEU A 136 -7.30 -3.27 -2.96
C LEU A 136 -8.34 -2.22 -3.36
N ASN A 137 -8.87 -1.45 -2.41
CA ASN A 137 -9.84 -0.38 -2.70
C ASN A 137 -9.24 0.73 -3.57
N TRP A 138 -7.94 0.97 -3.49
CA TRP A 138 -7.26 1.89 -4.39
C TRP A 138 -7.13 1.31 -5.79
N LEU A 139 -6.75 0.04 -5.93
CA LEU A 139 -6.64 -0.65 -7.22
C LEU A 139 -8.00 -0.72 -7.94
N ARG A 140 -9.09 -0.99 -7.22
CA ARG A 140 -10.45 -1.04 -7.78
C ARG A 140 -10.93 0.28 -8.40
N ARG A 141 -10.33 1.40 -8.05
CA ARG A 141 -10.62 2.70 -8.70
C ARG A 141 -9.87 2.91 -10.00
N LEU A 142 -8.83 2.13 -10.24
CA LEU A 142 -7.92 2.28 -11.37
C LEU A 142 -8.01 1.13 -12.37
N PHE A 143 -8.43 -0.05 -11.91
CA PHE A 143 -8.53 -1.27 -12.71
C PHE A 143 -9.92 -1.90 -12.54
N PRO A 144 -10.51 -2.47 -13.61
CA PRO A 144 -11.83 -3.13 -13.58
C PRO A 144 -11.69 -4.53 -12.96
N ILE A 145 -11.41 -4.60 -11.66
CA ILE A 145 -11.15 -5.86 -10.95
C ILE A 145 -12.45 -6.63 -10.80
N SER A 146 -12.46 -7.86 -11.34
CA SER A 146 -13.59 -8.82 -11.24
C SER A 146 -13.42 -9.79 -10.07
N GLN A 147 -12.17 -10.12 -9.69
CA GLN A 147 -11.88 -11.16 -8.71
C GLN A 147 -10.59 -10.90 -7.95
N VAL A 148 -10.52 -11.39 -6.72
CA VAL A 148 -9.31 -11.38 -5.87
C VAL A 148 -8.96 -12.81 -5.49
N VAL A 149 -7.68 -13.12 -5.51
CA VAL A 149 -7.13 -14.42 -5.08
C VAL A 149 -6.08 -14.17 -4.01
N VAL A 150 -6.17 -14.89 -2.90
CA VAL A 150 -5.28 -14.67 -1.75
C VAL A 150 -4.63 -16.00 -1.35
N GLU A 151 -3.31 -15.97 -1.07
CA GLU A 151 -2.66 -17.12 -0.42
C GLU A 151 -3.18 -17.26 1.01
N ASP A 152 -3.74 -18.44 1.32
CA ASP A 152 -4.30 -18.74 2.63
C ASP A 152 -3.21 -19.15 3.62
N ILE A 153 -2.77 -18.19 4.43
CA ILE A 153 -1.77 -18.41 5.47
C ILE A 153 -2.46 -18.98 6.70
N LYS A 154 -2.10 -20.21 7.11
CA LYS A 154 -2.60 -20.83 8.33
C LYS A 154 -1.74 -20.49 9.54
N ALA A 155 -2.37 -20.29 10.69
CA ALA A 155 -1.67 -20.15 11.94
C ALA A 155 -1.03 -21.49 12.34
N GLN A 156 0.28 -21.45 12.62
CA GLN A 156 0.99 -22.62 13.14
C GLN A 156 1.06 -22.54 14.67
N THR A 157 0.58 -23.57 15.35
CA THR A 157 0.74 -23.75 16.79
C THR A 157 1.88 -24.73 17.04
N GLN A 158 3.03 -24.23 17.45
CA GLN A 158 4.14 -25.10 17.81
C GLN A 158 3.80 -25.87 19.10
N GLY A 159 3.58 -27.19 18.98
CA GLY A 159 3.70 -28.14 20.07
C GLY A 159 2.69 -28.11 21.22
N LYS A 160 1.58 -27.36 21.12
CA LYS A 160 0.53 -27.34 22.15
C LYS A 160 -0.81 -27.84 21.62
N PRO A 161 -1.18 -29.09 21.86
CA PRO A 161 -2.40 -29.71 21.32
C PRO A 161 -3.72 -29.11 21.82
N ARG A 162 -3.70 -28.13 22.73
CA ARG A 162 -4.88 -27.51 23.34
C ARG A 162 -5.25 -26.13 22.77
N TRP A 163 -4.55 -25.65 21.75
CA TRP A 163 -4.86 -24.35 21.15
C TRP A 163 -5.65 -24.52 19.86
N ASP A 164 -6.88 -24.08 19.87
CA ASP A 164 -7.65 -23.94 18.64
C ASP A 164 -7.07 -22.76 17.84
N THR A 165 -6.50 -23.06 16.68
CA THR A 165 -5.91 -22.07 15.78
C THR A 165 -6.93 -21.05 15.30
N ALA A 166 -8.23 -21.40 15.26
CA ALA A 166 -9.31 -20.50 14.84
C ALA A 166 -9.41 -19.23 15.72
N PHE A 167 -8.97 -19.30 16.98
CA PHE A 167 -8.93 -18.13 17.87
C PHE A 167 -7.65 -17.29 17.74
N SER A 168 -6.72 -17.69 16.89
CA SER A 168 -5.50 -16.89 16.69
C SER A 168 -5.84 -15.54 16.09
N PRO A 169 -5.14 -14.45 16.49
CA PRO A 169 -5.32 -13.14 15.85
C PRO A 169 -5.10 -13.16 14.34
N LEU A 170 -4.30 -14.08 13.83
CA LEU A 170 -4.07 -14.26 12.40
C LEU A 170 -5.35 -14.76 11.72
N GLU A 171 -5.93 -15.87 12.20
CA GLU A 171 -7.12 -16.47 11.61
C GLU A 171 -8.34 -15.56 11.70
N VAL A 172 -8.60 -14.99 12.88
CA VAL A 172 -9.69 -14.03 13.06
C VAL A 172 -9.50 -12.78 12.17
N GLY A 173 -8.27 -12.32 12.03
CA GLY A 173 -7.95 -11.18 11.15
C GLY A 173 -8.10 -11.49 9.68
N LYS A 174 -7.69 -12.67 9.26
CA LYS A 174 -7.83 -13.20 7.92
C LYS A 174 -9.31 -13.33 7.53
N GLN A 175 -10.11 -13.97 8.39
CA GLN A 175 -11.53 -14.11 8.16
C GLN A 175 -12.22 -12.74 8.03
N TRP A 176 -11.92 -11.81 8.92
CA TRP A 176 -12.41 -10.43 8.80
C TRP A 176 -12.06 -9.80 7.44
N PHE A 177 -10.83 -9.99 6.96
CA PHE A 177 -10.40 -9.46 5.67
C PHE A 177 -11.15 -10.12 4.50
N TYR A 178 -11.33 -11.43 4.54
CA TYR A 178 -12.08 -12.17 3.52
C TYR A 178 -13.53 -11.70 3.44
N ASP A 179 -14.18 -11.52 4.58
CA ASP A 179 -15.56 -11.02 4.64
C ASP A 179 -15.69 -9.60 4.05
N GLU A 180 -14.69 -8.73 4.32
CA GLU A 180 -14.65 -7.39 3.71
C GLU A 180 -14.39 -7.43 2.20
N VAL A 181 -13.54 -8.34 1.72
CA VAL A 181 -13.27 -8.49 0.28
C VAL A 181 -14.49 -9.03 -0.45
N ARG A 182 -15.17 -10.06 0.10
CA ARG A 182 -16.40 -10.64 -0.49
C ARG A 182 -17.53 -9.64 -0.68
N LYS A 183 -17.58 -8.60 0.14
CA LYS A 183 -18.54 -7.47 -0.05
C LYS A 183 -18.22 -6.63 -1.27
N LEU A 184 -17.02 -6.73 -1.81
CA LEU A 184 -16.51 -5.86 -2.87
C LEU A 184 -16.39 -6.56 -4.23
N VAL A 185 -15.90 -7.81 -4.22
CA VAL A 185 -15.60 -8.62 -5.40
C VAL A 185 -15.59 -10.10 -5.03
N SER A 186 -15.60 -10.99 -6.03
CA SER A 186 -15.38 -12.43 -5.84
C SER A 186 -14.01 -12.68 -5.20
N LEU A 187 -13.93 -13.67 -4.30
CA LEU A 187 -12.72 -14.05 -3.57
C LEU A 187 -12.49 -15.55 -3.63
N ASP A 188 -11.31 -15.94 -4.11
CA ASP A 188 -10.78 -17.29 -4.00
C ASP A 188 -9.52 -17.33 -3.14
N THR A 189 -9.19 -18.51 -2.65
CA THR A 189 -8.00 -18.72 -1.82
C THR A 189 -7.30 -20.00 -2.23
N PHE A 190 -5.96 -19.99 -2.22
CA PHE A 190 -5.11 -21.16 -2.38
C PHE A 190 -4.20 -21.32 -1.18
N GLU A 191 -3.93 -22.54 -0.79
CA GLU A 191 -2.96 -22.79 0.27
C GLU A 191 -1.51 -22.56 -0.21
N GLY A 192 -0.59 -22.30 0.72
CA GLY A 192 0.79 -22.00 0.37
C GLY A 192 1.51 -23.14 -0.37
N TYR A 193 1.12 -24.41 -0.12
CA TYR A 193 1.67 -25.54 -0.88
C TYR A 193 1.15 -25.58 -2.32
N GLU A 194 -0.11 -25.21 -2.56
CA GLU A 194 -0.69 -25.11 -3.91
C GLU A 194 -0.02 -24.00 -4.71
N THR A 195 0.17 -22.82 -4.09
CA THR A 195 0.91 -21.71 -4.69
C THR A 195 2.33 -22.14 -5.08
N LYS A 196 3.01 -22.90 -4.21
CA LYS A 196 4.33 -23.43 -4.50
C LYS A 196 4.29 -24.41 -5.67
N GLN A 197 3.37 -25.35 -5.69
CA GLN A 197 3.23 -26.34 -6.76
C GLN A 197 2.99 -25.65 -8.12
N MET A 198 2.04 -24.72 -8.18
CA MET A 198 1.77 -23.93 -9.39
C MET A 198 3.00 -23.15 -9.86
N ARG A 199 3.75 -22.52 -8.92
CA ARG A 199 4.99 -21.82 -9.25
C ARG A 199 6.06 -22.74 -9.81
N ASP A 200 6.25 -23.90 -9.18
CA ASP A 200 7.26 -24.91 -9.58
C ASP A 200 6.90 -25.49 -10.96
N THR A 201 5.62 -25.76 -11.23
CA THR A 201 5.14 -26.20 -12.56
C THR A 201 5.44 -25.18 -13.67
N LEU A 202 5.36 -23.88 -13.35
CA LEU A 202 5.69 -22.81 -14.29
C LEU A 202 7.21 -22.53 -14.39
N GLY A 203 8.05 -23.28 -13.64
CA GLY A 203 9.50 -23.08 -13.60
C GLY A 203 9.94 -21.75 -12.97
N LEU A 204 9.06 -21.07 -12.23
CA LEU A 204 9.34 -19.80 -11.60
C LEU A 204 10.11 -19.97 -10.28
N LYS A 205 11.09 -19.11 -10.04
CA LYS A 205 11.93 -19.16 -8.83
C LYS A 205 11.56 -18.05 -7.85
N LYS A 206 11.41 -18.40 -6.57
CA LYS A 206 11.28 -17.44 -5.46
C LYS A 206 12.64 -17.22 -4.81
N THR A 207 13.04 -15.97 -4.58
CA THR A 207 14.31 -15.66 -3.91
C THR A 207 14.22 -15.92 -2.40
N LYS A 208 15.34 -16.37 -1.81
CA LYS A 208 15.49 -16.47 -0.35
C LYS A 208 15.63 -15.09 0.32
N LYS A 209 16.00 -14.05 -0.43
CA LYS A 209 16.17 -12.67 0.07
C LYS A 209 14.81 -11.95 0.17
N LYS A 210 14.01 -12.31 1.17
CA LYS A 210 12.63 -11.80 1.38
C LYS A 210 12.52 -10.28 1.55
N MET A 211 13.62 -9.58 1.84
CA MET A 211 13.63 -8.11 1.98
C MET A 211 14.06 -7.38 0.71
N ALA A 212 14.46 -8.11 -0.33
CA ALA A 212 14.88 -7.51 -1.59
C ALA A 212 13.70 -6.87 -2.33
N ASP A 213 13.96 -5.76 -2.99
CA ASP A 213 13.00 -5.08 -3.85
C ASP A 213 13.07 -5.67 -5.27
N VAL A 214 12.70 -6.96 -5.39
CA VAL A 214 12.70 -7.70 -6.65
C VAL A 214 11.40 -8.49 -6.79
N PHE A 215 10.98 -8.75 -8.02
CA PHE A 215 9.74 -9.47 -8.33
C PHE A 215 9.68 -10.85 -7.67
N GLU A 216 10.78 -11.57 -7.70
CA GLU A 216 10.92 -12.93 -7.18
C GLU A 216 10.85 -13.01 -5.65
N ALA A 217 10.79 -11.88 -4.93
CA ALA A 217 10.69 -11.89 -3.47
C ALA A 217 9.25 -12.18 -2.99
N HIS A 218 8.27 -11.48 -3.54
CA HIS A 218 6.87 -11.59 -3.13
C HIS A 218 5.88 -11.57 -4.30
N CYS A 219 6.19 -10.82 -5.38
CA CYS A 219 5.25 -10.67 -6.49
C CYS A 219 5.18 -11.91 -7.39
N VAL A 220 6.14 -12.80 -7.34
CA VAL A 220 6.07 -14.08 -8.08
C VAL A 220 4.88 -14.92 -7.61
N ASP A 221 4.65 -15.04 -6.31
CA ASP A 221 3.53 -15.82 -5.78
C ASP A 221 2.19 -15.12 -6.04
N SER A 222 2.10 -13.82 -5.84
CA SER A 222 0.87 -13.09 -6.19
C SER A 222 0.57 -13.12 -7.69
N TRP A 223 1.60 -13.18 -8.54
CA TRP A 223 1.43 -13.36 -9.98
C TRP A 223 0.91 -14.78 -10.31
N VAL A 224 1.49 -15.81 -9.70
CA VAL A 224 1.07 -17.21 -9.88
C VAL A 224 -0.39 -17.39 -9.47
N LEU A 225 -0.81 -16.83 -8.35
CA LEU A 225 -2.20 -16.84 -7.88
C LEU A 225 -3.15 -16.20 -8.91
N ALA A 226 -2.82 -15.01 -9.39
CA ALA A 226 -3.64 -14.35 -10.42
C ALA A 226 -3.66 -15.15 -11.74
N ASN A 227 -2.51 -15.71 -12.14
CA ASN A 227 -2.40 -16.52 -13.36
C ASN A 227 -3.17 -17.83 -13.27
N ALA A 228 -3.32 -18.43 -12.10
CA ALA A 228 -4.12 -19.63 -11.89
C ALA A 228 -5.60 -19.42 -12.23
N ILE A 229 -6.10 -18.20 -12.13
CA ILE A 229 -7.50 -17.86 -12.43
C ILE A 229 -7.67 -17.42 -13.90
N VAL A 230 -6.85 -16.47 -14.37
CA VAL A 230 -7.04 -15.90 -15.73
C VAL A 230 -6.17 -16.57 -16.80
N GLY A 231 -5.17 -17.36 -16.43
CA GLY A 231 -4.28 -18.01 -17.41
C GLY A 231 -3.46 -17.04 -18.26
N GLY A 232 -3.25 -17.41 -19.50
CA GLY A 232 -2.71 -16.57 -20.57
C GLY A 232 -1.18 -16.59 -20.73
N HIS A 233 -0.41 -16.77 -19.65
CA HIS A 233 1.05 -16.72 -19.72
C HIS A 233 1.73 -17.82 -18.90
N ALA A 234 2.74 -18.47 -19.47
CA ALA A 234 3.63 -19.39 -18.75
C ALA A 234 4.70 -18.64 -17.95
N GLN A 235 5.05 -17.43 -18.36
CA GLN A 235 6.05 -16.56 -17.73
C GLN A 235 5.50 -15.14 -17.57
N PRO A 236 5.91 -14.39 -16.52
CA PRO A 236 5.50 -13.01 -16.35
C PRO A 236 5.96 -12.11 -17.51
N ASP A 237 5.02 -11.48 -18.20
CA ASP A 237 5.28 -10.49 -19.25
C ASP A 237 5.74 -9.13 -18.68
N ASN A 238 5.54 -8.90 -17.39
CA ASN A 238 5.94 -7.70 -16.69
C ASN A 238 6.38 -8.02 -15.26
N THR A 239 7.66 -7.75 -14.95
CA THR A 239 8.25 -7.95 -13.62
C THR A 239 8.55 -6.62 -12.90
N ARG A 240 8.17 -5.49 -13.47
CA ARG A 240 8.42 -4.17 -12.89
C ARG A 240 7.63 -3.97 -11.61
N LEU A 241 8.30 -3.45 -10.57
CA LEU A 241 7.71 -3.27 -9.25
C LEU A 241 7.34 -1.83 -8.94
N LEU A 242 6.18 -1.66 -8.34
CA LEU A 242 5.81 -0.49 -7.56
C LEU A 242 5.98 -0.81 -6.08
N CYS A 243 6.99 -0.24 -5.44
CA CYS A 243 7.18 -0.37 -3.99
C CYS A 243 6.30 0.63 -3.26
N VAL A 244 5.51 0.16 -2.30
CA VAL A 244 4.58 0.97 -1.54
C VAL A 244 4.83 0.82 -0.05
N SER A 245 5.11 1.93 0.64
CA SER A 245 5.38 1.95 2.08
C SER A 245 4.35 2.82 2.81
N PRO A 246 3.66 2.29 3.84
CA PRO A 246 2.70 3.08 4.60
C PRO A 246 3.40 4.20 5.38
N LEU A 247 2.79 5.39 5.38
CA LEU A 247 3.27 6.49 6.19
C LEU A 247 2.76 6.38 7.62
N GLN A 248 3.66 6.52 8.58
CA GLN A 248 3.33 6.71 9.98
C GLN A 248 2.86 8.14 10.20
N ILE A 249 1.55 8.36 10.16
CA ILE A 249 0.98 9.68 10.42
C ILE A 249 0.60 9.77 11.89
N HIS A 250 1.36 10.55 12.65
CA HIS A 250 1.04 10.83 14.04
C HIS A 250 -0.08 11.87 14.10
N ARG A 251 -1.21 11.48 14.66
CA ARG A 251 -2.37 12.37 14.92
C ARG A 251 -2.44 12.82 16.37
N ARG A 252 -1.36 12.67 17.13
CA ARG A 252 -1.34 12.97 18.54
C ARG A 252 -1.22 14.47 18.76
N GLU A 253 -2.21 15.07 19.39
CA GLU A 253 -2.06 16.35 20.05
C GLU A 253 -1.28 16.14 21.34
N LEU A 254 -0.24 16.94 21.54
CA LEU A 254 0.49 16.93 22.79
C LEU A 254 -0.34 17.58 23.90
N HIS A 255 -0.12 17.12 25.12
CA HIS A 255 -0.76 17.71 26.28
C HIS A 255 -0.41 19.20 26.39
N ARG A 256 -1.41 20.06 26.48
CA ARG A 256 -1.21 21.52 26.54
C ARG A 256 -0.52 21.98 27.82
N ARG A 257 -0.76 21.30 28.93
CA ARG A 257 -0.13 21.67 30.22
C ARG A 257 1.33 21.24 30.24
N GLN A 258 2.20 22.18 30.58
CA GLN A 258 3.63 21.98 30.86
C GLN A 258 3.93 22.37 32.31
N PRO A 259 3.72 21.48 33.30
CA PRO A 259 3.91 21.85 34.69
C PRO A 259 5.32 22.35 35.03
N GLY A 260 6.35 21.80 34.35
CA GLY A 260 7.76 22.23 34.58
C GLY A 260 8.13 23.60 34.02
N VAL A 261 7.25 24.22 33.24
CA VAL A 261 7.49 25.55 32.62
C VAL A 261 6.38 26.53 33.00
N GLY A 262 5.46 26.11 33.88
CA GLY A 262 4.42 26.98 34.43
C GLY A 262 3.35 27.45 33.46
N GLY A 263 3.23 26.84 32.28
CA GLY A 263 2.37 27.37 31.23
C GLY A 263 1.59 26.34 30.42
N VAL A 264 0.84 26.88 29.47
CA VAL A 264 0.14 26.14 28.44
C VAL A 264 0.91 26.31 27.12
N ARG A 265 1.41 25.20 26.55
CA ARG A 265 2.08 25.28 25.24
C ARG A 265 1.08 25.59 24.14
N SER A 266 1.54 26.25 23.09
CA SER A 266 0.79 26.42 21.86
C SER A 266 0.34 25.07 21.28
N PRO A 267 -0.77 25.04 20.51
CA PRO A 267 -1.21 23.83 19.85
C PRO A 267 -0.08 23.20 19.03
N TYR A 268 0.22 21.93 19.30
CA TYR A 268 1.24 21.20 18.59
C TYR A 268 0.70 19.84 18.12
N GLY A 269 1.01 19.47 16.89
CA GLY A 269 0.54 18.24 16.31
C GLY A 269 -0.60 18.46 15.32
N GLY A 270 -1.51 17.48 15.22
CA GLY A 270 -2.61 17.54 14.27
C GLY A 270 -2.28 16.88 12.92
N THR A 271 -3.17 17.06 11.96
CA THR A 271 -3.11 16.39 10.65
C THR A 271 -2.60 17.29 9.53
N ARG A 272 -2.42 18.58 9.80
CA ARG A 272 -1.98 19.58 8.84
C ARG A 272 -0.71 20.29 9.31
N SER A 273 0.12 20.66 8.34
CA SER A 273 1.36 21.40 8.51
C SER A 273 1.30 22.58 7.55
N LEU A 274 0.96 23.77 8.06
CA LEU A 274 0.82 25.02 7.27
C LEU A 274 -0.02 24.82 5.99
N GLY A 275 -1.25 24.28 6.15
CA GLY A 275 -2.16 24.02 5.05
C GLY A 275 -2.01 22.64 4.37
N PHE A 276 -0.81 22.06 4.36
CA PHE A 276 -0.58 20.74 3.82
C PHE A 276 -1.04 19.64 4.79
N LYS A 277 -1.75 18.64 4.30
CA LYS A 277 -1.96 17.40 5.07
C LYS A 277 -0.61 16.66 5.18
N ARG A 278 -0.32 16.06 6.31
CA ARG A 278 0.85 15.19 6.44
C ARG A 278 0.81 14.06 5.40
N GLY A 279 1.91 13.85 4.71
CA GLY A 279 2.00 12.92 3.59
C GLY A 279 1.62 13.56 2.24
N SER A 280 1.38 14.87 2.19
CA SER A 280 1.27 15.58 0.91
C SER A 280 2.57 15.46 0.13
N THR A 281 2.46 15.00 -1.10
CA THR A 281 3.57 14.98 -2.05
C THR A 281 3.66 16.33 -2.73
N VAL A 282 4.85 16.90 -2.77
CA VAL A 282 5.13 18.24 -3.31
C VAL A 282 6.35 18.17 -4.24
N ARG A 283 6.46 19.15 -5.15
CA ARG A 283 7.65 19.39 -5.94
C ARG A 283 8.36 20.62 -5.40
N HIS A 284 9.64 20.47 -5.08
CA HIS A 284 10.52 21.56 -4.67
C HIS A 284 11.60 21.80 -5.74
N PRO A 285 11.99 23.04 -6.09
CA PRO A 285 12.98 23.31 -7.14
C PRO A 285 14.32 22.60 -6.92
N LYS A 286 14.83 22.60 -5.69
CA LYS A 286 16.12 22.00 -5.33
C LYS A 286 16.03 20.49 -5.04
N TYR A 287 14.98 20.04 -4.36
CA TYR A 287 14.88 18.65 -3.84
C TYR A 287 14.03 17.72 -4.70
N GLY A 288 13.43 18.25 -5.78
CA GLY A 288 12.55 17.45 -6.63
C GLY A 288 11.26 17.03 -5.92
N ILE A 289 10.83 15.80 -6.13
CA ILE A 289 9.62 15.26 -5.51
C ILE A 289 9.94 14.80 -4.08
N ALA A 290 9.19 15.35 -3.13
CA ALA A 290 9.33 15.06 -1.71
C ALA A 290 7.94 14.99 -1.06
N TYR A 291 7.85 14.54 0.19
CA TYR A 291 6.61 14.64 0.95
C TYR A 291 6.76 15.52 2.20
N VAL A 292 5.65 16.16 2.57
CA VAL A 292 5.60 17.04 3.73
C VAL A 292 5.45 16.22 5.02
N GLY A 293 6.39 16.37 5.94
CA GLY A 293 6.39 15.71 7.25
C GLY A 293 5.66 16.54 8.30
N GLY A 294 6.28 17.60 8.77
CA GLY A 294 5.77 18.47 9.82
C GLY A 294 6.00 19.94 9.50
N ALA A 295 5.60 20.80 10.45
CA ALA A 295 5.87 22.23 10.38
C ALA A 295 6.38 22.74 11.72
N SER A 296 7.26 23.75 11.68
CA SER A 296 7.74 24.52 12.82
C SER A 296 8.07 25.93 12.34
N GLU A 297 7.73 26.94 13.15
CA GLU A 297 8.11 28.35 12.91
C GLU A 297 7.81 28.87 11.48
N GLY A 298 6.62 28.55 10.96
CA GLY A 298 6.21 28.98 9.62
C GLY A 298 6.91 28.25 8.47
N ARG A 299 7.67 27.19 8.76
CA ARG A 299 8.39 26.37 7.77
C ARG A 299 7.90 24.94 7.77
N ILE A 300 7.99 24.26 6.64
CA ILE A 300 7.67 22.83 6.49
C ILE A 300 8.94 22.02 6.35
N SER A 301 8.87 20.77 6.86
CA SER A 301 9.92 19.79 6.64
C SER A 301 9.60 18.93 5.41
N LEU A 302 10.60 18.74 4.54
CA LEU A 302 10.52 17.87 3.39
C LEU A 302 11.28 16.57 3.66
N HIS A 303 10.70 15.48 3.19
CA HIS A 303 11.25 14.14 3.35
C HIS A 303 11.33 13.44 2.00
N ARG A 304 12.36 12.64 1.83
CA ARG A 304 12.58 11.83 0.64
C ARG A 304 11.51 10.76 0.51
N VAL A 305 11.05 10.53 -0.71
CA VAL A 305 9.98 9.54 -0.98
C VAL A 305 10.50 8.11 -0.82
N GLU A 306 11.77 7.84 -1.12
CA GLU A 306 12.37 6.50 -1.14
C GLU A 306 12.49 5.89 0.26
N ASP A 307 13.14 6.60 1.17
CA ASP A 307 13.51 6.10 2.50
C ASP A 307 12.87 6.86 3.67
N GLY A 308 12.21 7.98 3.37
CA GLY A 308 11.57 8.83 4.38
C GLY A 308 12.53 9.71 5.16
N LYS A 309 13.81 9.75 4.81
CA LYS A 309 14.79 10.62 5.47
C LYS A 309 14.48 12.08 5.22
N ARG A 310 14.71 12.91 6.24
CA ARG A 310 14.51 14.35 6.14
C ARG A 310 15.53 14.96 5.16
N LEU A 311 15.03 15.72 4.19
CA LEU A 311 15.83 16.48 3.23
C LEU A 311 16.10 17.90 3.72
N CYS A 312 15.06 18.54 4.25
CA CYS A 312 15.11 19.91 4.73
C CYS A 312 14.05 20.16 5.79
N GLN A 313 14.31 21.07 6.73
CA GLN A 313 13.36 21.48 7.77
C GLN A 313 12.82 22.90 7.56
N ASN A 314 13.49 23.74 6.75
CA ASN A 314 13.27 25.17 6.66
C ASN A 314 12.67 25.62 5.33
N THR A 315 11.85 24.79 4.68
CA THR A 315 11.22 25.13 3.40
C THR A 315 10.02 26.05 3.62
N LYS A 316 9.92 27.14 2.88
CA LYS A 316 8.70 27.96 2.88
C LYS A 316 7.58 27.20 2.16
N PRO A 317 6.32 27.31 2.63
CA PRO A 317 5.17 26.72 1.92
C PRO A 317 5.02 27.22 0.47
N SER A 318 5.44 28.45 0.19
CA SER A 318 5.45 29.07 -1.15
C SER A 318 6.43 28.44 -2.13
N ASP A 319 7.50 27.82 -1.63
CA ASP A 319 8.58 27.26 -2.46
C ASP A 319 8.25 25.88 -3.02
N VAL A 320 7.07 25.34 -2.69
CA VAL A 320 6.67 24.02 -3.10
C VAL A 320 5.36 24.02 -3.87
N GLN A 321 5.32 23.24 -4.94
CA GLN A 321 4.12 22.95 -5.69
C GLN A 321 3.46 21.69 -5.15
N PHE A 322 2.21 21.77 -4.71
CA PHE A 322 1.42 20.59 -4.30
C PHE A 322 1.16 19.68 -5.50
N LEU A 323 1.37 18.38 -5.35
CA LEU A 323 1.11 17.37 -6.37
C LEU A 323 -0.06 16.46 -6.00
N ALA A 324 0.01 15.83 -4.84
CA ALA A 324 -1.01 14.88 -4.39
C ALA A 324 -0.96 14.70 -2.87
N TYR A 325 -2.07 14.20 -2.31
CA TYR A 325 -2.10 13.71 -0.94
C TYR A 325 -2.03 12.19 -0.93
N SER A 326 -1.10 11.64 -0.14
CA SER A 326 -0.98 10.19 0.03
C SER A 326 -0.75 9.83 1.49
N THR A 327 -1.29 8.68 1.88
CA THR A 327 -1.03 8.04 3.19
C THR A 327 0.04 6.97 3.10
N TRP A 328 0.68 6.84 1.95
CA TRP A 328 1.84 5.99 1.71
C TRP A 328 2.80 6.63 0.72
N ARG A 329 4.02 6.16 0.71
CA ARG A 329 5.01 6.45 -0.32
C ARG A 329 4.89 5.40 -1.42
N ALA A 330 4.98 5.82 -2.66
CA ALA A 330 5.02 4.92 -3.81
C ALA A 330 6.26 5.24 -4.65
N ARG A 331 7.04 4.22 -4.97
CA ARG A 331 8.25 4.31 -5.79
C ARG A 331 8.23 3.22 -6.85
N LEU A 332 8.25 3.61 -8.10
CA LEU A 332 8.41 2.69 -9.21
C LEU A 332 9.88 2.37 -9.39
N LEU A 333 10.23 1.10 -9.34
CA LEU A 333 11.61 0.67 -9.55
C LEU A 333 11.96 0.66 -11.04
N PRO A 334 13.23 1.01 -11.39
CA PRO A 334 13.72 0.75 -12.73
C PRO A 334 13.69 -0.76 -13.02
N VAL A 335 13.62 -1.11 -14.28
CA VAL A 335 13.82 -2.52 -14.69
C VAL A 335 15.26 -2.90 -14.33
N PRO A 336 15.51 -4.03 -13.65
CA PRO A 336 16.87 -4.48 -13.42
C PRO A 336 17.60 -4.60 -14.77
N GLU A 337 18.72 -3.91 -14.90
CA GLU A 337 19.63 -4.12 -16.02
C GLU A 337 20.21 -5.53 -15.87
N GLY A 338 19.82 -6.49 -16.73
CA GLY A 338 20.41 -7.82 -16.67
C GLY A 338 19.56 -9.01 -17.07
N ARG A 339 18.56 -8.87 -17.93
CA ARG A 339 18.11 -9.98 -18.81
C ARG A 339 17.77 -9.38 -20.15
N GLY A 340 18.75 -9.49 -21.06
CA GLY A 340 18.79 -8.82 -22.34
C GLY A 340 17.61 -9.16 -23.26
N PHE A 341 16.89 -8.12 -23.63
CA PHE A 341 16.52 -7.99 -25.02
C PHE A 341 17.63 -7.12 -25.65
N ARG A 342 18.52 -7.74 -26.41
CA ARG A 342 19.39 -7.02 -27.34
C ARG A 342 18.47 -6.19 -28.22
N ARG A 343 18.67 -4.90 -28.23
CA ARG A 343 18.20 -4.05 -29.31
C ARG A 343 18.97 -4.54 -30.55
N GLU A 344 18.33 -5.32 -31.38
CA GLU A 344 18.75 -5.41 -32.74
C GLU A 344 18.48 -4.06 -33.38
N GLU A 345 19.53 -3.47 -33.85
CA GLU A 345 19.55 -2.28 -34.68
C GLU A 345 18.66 -2.48 -35.89
N ILE A 346 17.63 -1.66 -36.02
CA ILE A 346 16.98 -1.40 -37.28
C ILE A 346 17.54 -0.05 -37.74
N ARG A 347 18.44 -0.16 -38.74
CA ARG A 347 18.84 0.94 -39.59
C ARG A 347 17.66 1.46 -40.42
#